data_54500ff7e11faf4340a7ec2c033fd42a
#
_entry.id   54500ff7e11faf4340a7ec2c033fd42a
#
_cell.length_a   1.000
_cell.length_b   1.000
_cell.length_c   1.000
_cell.angle_alpha   90.00
_cell.angle_beta   90.00
_cell.angle_gamma   90.00
#
_symmetry.space_group_name_H-M   'P 1'
#
loop_
_entity.id
_entity.type
_entity.pdbx_description
1 polymer ?
#
loop_
_entity_poly.entity_id
_entity_poly.type
_entity_poly.pdbx_seq_one_letter_code
_entity_poly.pdbx_strand_id
1 'polypeptide(L)'
;MYKGIGASAGIGIGKIVKIKEEELNYTKQSIEDTEAEKKRLSDAIEVFIEKTQKMVESMKVTAGEQEAEILEGHIMMIQDPAISEQIEAKIDGEKINAEAAVEEACDFFAQIFAMADDELTQQRASDLGDIKTRLIKILLGIEEVDISAVPEGTILVAEDLTPSMTAGINPANVQGVLTEIGGKTSHSAIICRSMEIPAVLSIENIVSIVNDGDEVVLDGSTGEAFINPEASVVEEYKAKKAKFLEEKAALQKFVGQKSQTADGHVVELVANIGGPDEAEGVLERDGEGVGLFRSEFLFMESDAIPSEEAQFEAYKKVAETLDGKPVIIRTLDIGGDKALPYLGLPTEENPFLGFRAVRFCLQRKEDIYKPQLRALLRASAFGKVRIMVPLVTCVDELRAVKAIIEELKQELDAEGIAYDKDIQVGVMMETAAASLIADILAKEADFFSIGTNDLTQYTMAVDRGNSKVAYLFSVYLSLIHISEPTRRTPI
;
A
#
# COMPACT_ATOMS: atom_id res chain seq x y z
N MET A 1 4.74 24.12 -21.14
CA MET A 1 5.19 23.35 -19.98
C MET A 1 4.08 23.37 -18.94
N TYR A 2 3.72 22.20 -18.47
CA TYR A 2 2.72 21.99 -17.41
C TYR A 2 3.40 21.34 -16.21
N LYS A 3 2.85 21.54 -15.04
CA LYS A 3 3.40 21.03 -13.77
C LYS A 3 2.32 20.28 -13.01
N GLY A 4 2.61 19.06 -12.67
CA GLY A 4 1.78 18.20 -11.83
C GLY A 4 2.59 17.55 -10.71
N ILE A 5 2.06 16.47 -10.16
CA ILE A 5 2.70 15.65 -9.15
C ILE A 5 3.49 14.54 -9.83
N GLY A 6 4.81 14.51 -9.65
CA GLY A 6 5.64 13.37 -10.05
C GLY A 6 5.27 12.15 -9.21
N ALA A 7 4.69 11.13 -9.84
CA ALA A 7 4.12 9.98 -9.16
C ALA A 7 4.91 8.68 -9.39
N SER A 8 5.51 8.53 -10.57
CA SER A 8 6.39 7.40 -10.92
C SER A 8 7.59 7.93 -11.70
N ALA A 9 8.79 7.64 -11.22
CA ALA A 9 10.03 8.19 -11.77
C ALA A 9 10.34 7.68 -13.18
N GLY A 10 11.01 8.52 -13.96
CA GLY A 10 11.42 8.21 -15.33
C GLY A 10 11.00 9.28 -16.32
N ILE A 11 11.40 9.10 -17.58
CA ILE A 11 11.11 10.04 -18.66
C ILE A 11 10.31 9.33 -19.74
N GLY A 12 9.08 9.82 -19.97
CA GLY A 12 8.20 9.39 -21.04
C GLY A 12 8.32 10.32 -22.25
N ILE A 13 8.47 9.76 -23.43
CA ILE A 13 8.45 10.47 -24.71
C ILE A 13 7.59 9.68 -25.67
N GLY A 14 6.52 10.28 -26.17
CA GLY A 14 5.60 9.56 -27.05
C GLY A 14 4.47 10.43 -27.58
N LYS A 15 3.44 9.75 -28.08
CA LYS A 15 2.22 10.37 -28.59
C LYS A 15 1.04 10.09 -27.68
N ILE A 16 0.19 11.10 -27.56
CA ILE A 16 -1.01 11.01 -26.73
C ILE A 16 -2.03 10.06 -27.34
N VAL A 17 -2.58 9.21 -26.47
CA VAL A 17 -3.86 8.54 -26.63
C VAL A 17 -4.73 8.94 -25.43
N LYS A 18 -5.82 9.63 -25.72
CA LYS A 18 -6.79 10.06 -24.71
C LYS A 18 -7.73 8.92 -24.38
N ILE A 19 -7.79 8.56 -23.11
CA ILE A 19 -8.85 7.70 -22.63
C ILE A 19 -10.05 8.61 -22.35
N LYS A 20 -11.05 8.54 -23.22
CA LYS A 20 -12.30 9.25 -23.03
C LYS A 20 -13.22 8.35 -22.23
N GLU A 21 -13.69 8.83 -21.10
CA GLU A 21 -14.88 8.26 -20.49
C GLU A 21 -16.06 8.59 -21.43
N GLU A 22 -16.67 7.54 -21.99
CA GLU A 22 -17.90 7.71 -22.74
C GLU A 22 -19.01 8.15 -21.77
N GLU A 23 -19.69 9.25 -22.10
CA GLU A 23 -20.86 9.68 -21.35
C GLU A 23 -21.90 8.57 -21.37
N LEU A 24 -22.29 8.09 -20.19
CA LEU A 24 -23.33 7.08 -20.04
C LEU A 24 -24.68 7.71 -20.37
N ASN A 25 -25.04 7.65 -21.64
CA ASN A 25 -26.31 8.22 -22.12
C ASN A 25 -27.46 7.23 -21.89
N TYR A 26 -28.09 7.29 -20.72
CA TYR A 26 -29.34 6.61 -20.43
C TYR A 26 -30.27 7.53 -19.64
N THR A 27 -31.53 7.16 -19.56
CA THR A 27 -32.55 7.92 -18.78
C THR A 27 -33.24 6.97 -17.82
N LYS A 28 -33.53 7.46 -16.62
CA LYS A 28 -34.38 6.74 -15.67
C LYS A 28 -35.77 6.51 -16.32
N GLN A 29 -36.13 5.25 -16.51
CA GLN A 29 -37.37 4.85 -17.15
C GLN A 29 -38.18 3.98 -16.21
N SER A 30 -39.52 4.11 -16.30
CA SER A 30 -40.41 3.20 -15.59
C SER A 30 -40.56 1.90 -16.38
N ILE A 31 -40.43 0.77 -15.66
CA ILE A 31 -40.58 -0.57 -16.22
C ILE A 31 -41.86 -1.25 -15.71
N GLU A 32 -42.42 -2.17 -16.50
CA GLU A 32 -43.60 -2.95 -16.12
C GLU A 32 -43.21 -4.34 -15.58
N ASP A 33 -42.18 -4.98 -16.14
CA ASP A 33 -41.70 -6.33 -15.79
C ASP A 33 -40.39 -6.26 -14.99
N THR A 34 -40.52 -6.23 -13.65
CA THR A 34 -39.38 -6.16 -12.75
C THR A 34 -38.58 -7.46 -12.74
N GLU A 35 -39.22 -8.62 -12.98
CA GLU A 35 -38.50 -9.91 -13.01
C GLU A 35 -37.59 -10.03 -14.24
N ALA A 36 -38.06 -9.57 -15.41
CA ALA A 36 -37.23 -9.51 -16.61
C ALA A 36 -36.03 -8.58 -16.43
N GLU A 37 -36.24 -7.44 -15.75
CA GLU A 37 -35.18 -6.45 -15.50
C GLU A 37 -34.15 -6.96 -14.47
N LYS A 38 -34.60 -7.62 -13.40
CA LYS A 38 -33.68 -8.29 -12.44
C LYS A 38 -32.85 -9.38 -13.13
N LYS A 39 -33.47 -10.13 -14.04
CA LYS A 39 -32.71 -11.12 -14.83
C LYS A 39 -31.66 -10.45 -15.71
N ARG A 40 -32.01 -9.34 -16.38
CA ARG A 40 -31.05 -8.55 -17.19
C ARG A 40 -29.89 -8.05 -16.35
N LEU A 41 -30.16 -7.59 -15.12
CA LEU A 41 -29.14 -7.20 -14.15
C LEU A 41 -28.26 -8.38 -13.76
N SER A 42 -28.84 -9.53 -13.41
CA SER A 42 -28.09 -10.74 -13.06
C SER A 42 -27.16 -11.20 -14.20
N ASP A 43 -27.67 -11.23 -15.43
CA ASP A 43 -26.87 -11.57 -16.61
C ASP A 43 -25.71 -10.57 -16.81
N ALA A 44 -25.92 -9.27 -16.54
CA ALA A 44 -24.88 -8.24 -16.62
C ALA A 44 -23.82 -8.39 -15.50
N ILE A 45 -24.23 -8.76 -14.29
CA ILE A 45 -23.29 -9.04 -13.18
C ILE A 45 -22.43 -10.26 -13.49
N GLU A 46 -22.98 -11.32 -14.08
CA GLU A 46 -22.17 -12.47 -14.51
C GLU A 46 -21.10 -12.07 -15.53
N VAL A 47 -21.48 -11.26 -16.53
CA VAL A 47 -20.53 -10.73 -17.53
C VAL A 47 -19.48 -9.83 -16.88
N PHE A 48 -19.87 -8.99 -15.91
CA PHE A 48 -18.93 -8.15 -15.16
C PHE A 48 -17.89 -9.01 -14.43
N ILE A 49 -18.33 -10.04 -13.71
CA ILE A 49 -17.45 -10.94 -12.97
C ILE A 49 -16.47 -11.65 -13.92
N GLU A 50 -16.97 -12.20 -15.04
CA GLU A 50 -16.12 -12.90 -16.02
C GLU A 50 -15.05 -11.96 -16.61
N LYS A 51 -15.43 -10.75 -17.01
CA LYS A 51 -14.49 -9.74 -17.52
C LYS A 51 -13.48 -9.33 -16.46
N THR A 52 -13.93 -9.09 -15.23
CA THR A 52 -13.04 -8.67 -14.12
C THR A 52 -12.05 -9.78 -13.74
N GLN A 53 -12.46 -11.05 -13.73
CA GLN A 53 -11.53 -12.17 -13.50
C GLN A 53 -10.41 -12.25 -14.55
N LYS A 54 -10.73 -12.00 -15.83
CA LYS A 54 -9.71 -11.91 -16.89
C LYS A 54 -8.74 -10.75 -16.65
N MET A 55 -9.24 -9.61 -16.16
CA MET A 55 -8.40 -8.46 -15.79
C MET A 55 -7.49 -8.78 -14.60
N VAL A 56 -8.00 -9.49 -13.58
CA VAL A 56 -7.22 -9.98 -12.43
C VAL A 56 -6.06 -10.86 -12.91
N GLU A 57 -6.32 -11.85 -13.78
CA GLU A 57 -5.28 -12.71 -14.32
C GLU A 57 -4.21 -11.93 -15.09
N SER A 58 -4.62 -10.95 -15.90
CA SER A 58 -3.70 -10.08 -16.62
C SER A 58 -2.86 -9.23 -15.68
N MET A 59 -3.49 -8.62 -14.66
CA MET A 59 -2.83 -7.73 -13.72
C MET A 59 -1.83 -8.47 -12.82
N LYS A 60 -2.11 -9.70 -12.41
CA LYS A 60 -1.16 -10.57 -11.69
C LYS A 60 0.16 -10.73 -12.44
N VAL A 61 0.12 -10.81 -13.75
CA VAL A 61 1.32 -10.98 -14.60
C VAL A 61 2.02 -9.65 -14.84
N THR A 62 1.29 -8.55 -14.98
CA THR A 62 1.84 -7.25 -15.43
C THR A 62 2.21 -6.31 -14.29
N ALA A 63 1.50 -6.35 -13.18
CA ALA A 63 1.67 -5.43 -12.06
C ALA A 63 1.97 -6.14 -10.73
N GLY A 64 1.46 -7.35 -10.52
CA GLY A 64 1.65 -8.13 -9.32
C GLY A 64 0.35 -8.57 -8.65
N GLU A 65 0.45 -9.43 -7.64
CA GLU A 65 -0.72 -9.98 -6.94
C GLU A 65 -1.44 -8.91 -6.10
N GLN A 66 -0.72 -8.04 -5.42
CA GLN A 66 -1.30 -6.96 -4.61
C GLN A 66 -2.17 -6.00 -5.42
N GLU A 67 -1.71 -5.62 -6.60
CA GLU A 67 -2.46 -4.73 -7.48
C GLU A 67 -3.70 -5.41 -8.05
N ALA A 68 -3.65 -6.74 -8.24
CA ALA A 68 -4.79 -7.53 -8.70
C ALA A 68 -5.89 -7.68 -7.63
N GLU A 69 -5.56 -7.65 -6.34
CA GLU A 69 -6.52 -7.74 -5.22
C GLU A 69 -7.56 -6.63 -5.23
N ILE A 70 -7.24 -5.47 -5.79
CA ILE A 70 -8.21 -4.37 -5.96
C ILE A 70 -9.37 -4.82 -6.86
N LEU A 71 -9.08 -5.47 -7.97
CA LEU A 71 -10.10 -6.00 -8.89
C LEU A 71 -10.84 -7.21 -8.31
N GLU A 72 -10.17 -8.04 -7.50
CA GLU A 72 -10.84 -9.09 -6.73
C GLU A 72 -11.83 -8.48 -5.72
N GLY A 73 -11.47 -7.35 -5.10
CA GLY A 73 -12.35 -6.55 -4.26
C GLY A 73 -13.60 -6.06 -5.01
N HIS A 74 -13.49 -5.67 -6.28
CA HIS A 74 -14.66 -5.30 -7.10
C HIS A 74 -15.62 -6.46 -7.28
N ILE A 75 -15.10 -7.68 -7.49
CA ILE A 75 -15.93 -8.89 -7.58
C ILE A 75 -16.65 -9.15 -6.25
N MET A 76 -15.94 -9.06 -5.14
CA MET A 76 -16.54 -9.24 -3.82
C MET A 76 -17.62 -8.20 -3.52
N MET A 77 -17.37 -6.92 -3.85
CA MET A 77 -18.33 -5.86 -3.61
C MET A 77 -19.62 -6.05 -4.41
N ILE A 78 -19.55 -6.40 -5.71
CA ILE A 78 -20.78 -6.60 -6.50
C ILE A 78 -21.54 -7.88 -6.11
N GLN A 79 -20.86 -8.84 -5.49
CA GLN A 79 -21.45 -10.06 -4.95
C GLN A 79 -22.00 -9.87 -3.52
N ASP A 80 -21.72 -8.73 -2.88
CA ASP A 80 -22.23 -8.45 -1.53
C ASP A 80 -23.77 -8.36 -1.56
N PRO A 81 -24.46 -9.19 -0.72
CA PRO A 81 -25.92 -9.17 -0.62
C PRO A 81 -26.49 -7.77 -0.34
N ALA A 82 -25.80 -6.92 0.43
CA ALA A 82 -26.28 -5.59 0.76
C ALA A 82 -26.39 -4.70 -0.50
N ILE A 83 -25.45 -4.79 -1.43
CA ILE A 83 -25.45 -4.02 -2.67
C ILE A 83 -26.48 -4.60 -3.65
N SER A 84 -26.47 -5.91 -3.87
CA SER A 84 -27.37 -6.58 -4.81
C SER A 84 -28.84 -6.44 -4.39
N GLU A 85 -29.16 -6.68 -3.11
CA GLU A 85 -30.51 -6.51 -2.57
C GLU A 85 -30.99 -5.05 -2.66
N GLN A 86 -30.11 -4.07 -2.47
CA GLN A 86 -30.45 -2.66 -2.62
C GLN A 86 -30.79 -2.29 -4.08
N ILE A 87 -30.04 -2.81 -5.04
CA ILE A 87 -30.31 -2.60 -6.47
C ILE A 87 -31.67 -3.24 -6.83
N GLU A 88 -31.88 -4.50 -6.43
CA GLU A 88 -33.16 -5.20 -6.69
C GLU A 88 -34.34 -4.54 -5.99
N ALA A 89 -34.19 -4.05 -4.76
CA ALA A 89 -35.23 -3.33 -4.04
C ALA A 89 -35.66 -2.05 -4.76
N LYS A 90 -34.73 -1.35 -5.44
CA LYS A 90 -35.06 -0.20 -6.26
C LYS A 90 -35.81 -0.59 -7.54
N ILE A 91 -35.41 -1.68 -8.20
CA ILE A 91 -36.13 -2.22 -9.36
C ILE A 91 -37.57 -2.59 -8.98
N ASP A 92 -37.77 -3.31 -7.88
CA ASP A 92 -39.08 -3.77 -7.45
C ASP A 92 -39.95 -2.65 -6.86
N GLY A 93 -39.34 -1.79 -6.01
CA GLY A 93 -40.07 -0.75 -5.28
C GLY A 93 -40.39 0.48 -6.11
N GLU A 94 -39.45 0.98 -6.88
CA GLU A 94 -39.57 2.19 -7.68
C GLU A 94 -39.93 1.89 -9.14
N LYS A 95 -39.84 0.62 -9.57
CA LYS A 95 -40.10 0.17 -10.95
C LYS A 95 -39.26 0.91 -11.98
N ILE A 96 -37.98 1.03 -11.74
CA ILE A 96 -36.99 1.70 -12.60
C ILE A 96 -36.10 0.70 -13.31
N ASN A 97 -35.53 1.12 -14.43
CA ASN A 97 -34.58 0.31 -15.20
C ASN A 97 -33.29 0.03 -14.42
N ALA A 98 -32.59 -1.04 -14.76
CA ALA A 98 -31.41 -1.52 -14.06
C ALA A 98 -30.28 -0.48 -14.00
N GLU A 99 -30.06 0.29 -15.07
CA GLU A 99 -29.03 1.34 -15.11
C GLU A 99 -29.25 2.37 -14.01
N ALA A 100 -30.50 2.88 -13.87
CA ALA A 100 -30.83 3.86 -12.83
C ALA A 100 -30.77 3.24 -11.42
N ALA A 101 -31.19 1.99 -11.26
CA ALA A 101 -31.11 1.29 -9.98
C ALA A 101 -29.66 1.05 -9.53
N VAL A 102 -28.76 0.66 -10.43
CA VAL A 102 -27.32 0.51 -10.19
C VAL A 102 -26.69 1.85 -9.82
N GLU A 103 -26.95 2.91 -10.58
CA GLU A 103 -26.42 4.25 -10.28
C GLU A 103 -26.80 4.69 -8.88
N GLU A 104 -28.11 4.68 -8.56
CA GLU A 104 -28.60 5.16 -7.27
C GLU A 104 -28.13 4.30 -6.08
N ALA A 105 -27.98 2.99 -6.25
CA ALA A 105 -27.49 2.12 -5.18
C ALA A 105 -25.98 2.30 -4.96
N CYS A 106 -25.19 2.32 -6.02
CA CYS A 106 -23.74 2.53 -5.91
C CYS A 106 -23.42 3.92 -5.35
N ASP A 107 -24.13 4.98 -5.79
CA ASP A 107 -23.94 6.34 -5.27
C ASP A 107 -24.31 6.43 -3.79
N PHE A 108 -25.33 5.71 -3.34
CA PHE A 108 -25.70 5.63 -1.93
C PHE A 108 -24.58 5.02 -1.08
N PHE A 109 -24.04 3.88 -1.49
CA PHE A 109 -22.94 3.25 -0.76
C PHE A 109 -21.63 4.04 -0.87
N ALA A 110 -21.35 4.64 -2.04
CA ALA A 110 -20.18 5.51 -2.21
C ALA A 110 -20.22 6.72 -1.27
N GLN A 111 -21.38 7.32 -1.04
CA GLN A 111 -21.55 8.39 -0.05
C GLN A 111 -21.29 7.89 1.37
N ILE A 112 -21.75 6.68 1.73
CA ILE A 112 -21.49 6.11 3.04
C ILE A 112 -19.99 5.88 3.23
N PHE A 113 -19.31 5.29 2.25
CA PHE A 113 -17.87 5.03 2.31
C PHE A 113 -17.04 6.31 2.33
N ALA A 114 -17.44 7.34 1.57
CA ALA A 114 -16.78 8.64 1.58
C ALA A 114 -16.87 9.38 2.92
N MET A 115 -17.88 9.04 3.75
CA MET A 115 -18.04 9.61 5.10
C MET A 115 -17.31 8.81 6.19
N ALA A 116 -16.66 7.71 5.85
CA ALA A 116 -15.91 6.93 6.81
C ALA A 116 -14.66 7.69 7.30
N ASP A 117 -14.25 7.41 8.52
CA ASP A 117 -13.11 8.08 9.15
C ASP A 117 -11.75 7.51 8.68
N ASP A 118 -11.74 6.37 8.02
CA ASP A 118 -10.52 5.71 7.53
C ASP A 118 -10.33 5.85 6.02
N GLU A 119 -9.09 6.06 5.60
CA GLU A 119 -8.71 6.32 4.21
C GLU A 119 -8.99 5.10 3.30
N LEU A 120 -8.88 3.87 3.83
CA LEU A 120 -9.10 2.64 3.07
C LEU A 120 -10.59 2.50 2.68
N THR A 121 -11.51 2.75 3.63
CA THR A 121 -12.95 2.75 3.34
C THR A 121 -13.33 3.90 2.41
N GLN A 122 -12.69 5.08 2.53
CA GLN A 122 -12.90 6.18 1.58
C GLN A 122 -12.48 5.81 0.15
N GLN A 123 -11.40 5.05 -0.02
CA GLN A 123 -10.97 4.56 -1.33
C GLN A 123 -12.02 3.65 -1.98
N ARG A 124 -12.73 2.83 -1.20
CA ARG A 124 -13.85 1.99 -1.71
C ARG A 124 -14.99 2.79 -2.35
N ALA A 125 -15.13 4.07 -2.03
CA ALA A 125 -16.06 4.94 -2.73
C ALA A 125 -15.68 5.12 -4.21
N SER A 126 -14.39 5.23 -4.51
CA SER A 126 -13.88 5.29 -5.89
C SER A 126 -14.07 3.96 -6.62
N ASP A 127 -13.84 2.84 -5.92
CA ASP A 127 -14.03 1.50 -6.49
C ASP A 127 -15.47 1.25 -6.89
N LEU A 128 -16.45 1.69 -6.06
CA LEU A 128 -17.87 1.65 -6.42
C LEU A 128 -18.21 2.52 -7.64
N GLY A 129 -17.50 3.62 -7.85
CA GLY A 129 -17.61 4.45 -9.06
C GLY A 129 -17.20 3.68 -10.32
N ASP A 130 -16.09 2.93 -10.24
CA ASP A 130 -15.62 2.08 -11.35
C ASP A 130 -16.59 0.91 -11.61
N ILE A 131 -17.03 0.19 -10.56
CA ILE A 131 -18.03 -0.88 -10.66
C ILE A 131 -19.32 -0.37 -11.32
N LYS A 132 -19.86 0.75 -10.83
CA LYS A 132 -21.05 1.40 -11.38
C LYS A 132 -20.92 1.66 -12.88
N THR A 133 -19.86 2.35 -13.26
CA THR A 133 -19.59 2.74 -14.65
C THR A 133 -19.50 1.53 -15.57
N ARG A 134 -18.76 0.51 -15.15
CA ARG A 134 -18.58 -0.73 -15.92
C ARG A 134 -19.87 -1.55 -16.04
N LEU A 135 -20.61 -1.69 -14.95
CA LEU A 135 -21.86 -2.45 -14.96
C LEU A 135 -22.92 -1.76 -15.84
N ILE A 136 -23.02 -0.43 -15.78
CA ILE A 136 -23.93 0.33 -16.65
C ILE A 136 -23.50 0.21 -18.12
N LYS A 137 -22.20 0.26 -18.45
CA LYS A 137 -21.71 0.01 -19.81
C LYS A 137 -22.13 -1.37 -20.32
N ILE A 138 -22.01 -2.41 -19.50
CA ILE A 138 -22.46 -3.77 -19.85
C ILE A 138 -23.95 -3.80 -20.11
N LEU A 139 -24.77 -3.17 -19.24
CA LEU A 139 -26.22 -3.07 -19.43
C LEU A 139 -26.60 -2.35 -20.72
N LEU A 140 -25.84 -1.33 -21.11
CA LEU A 140 -26.06 -0.56 -22.34
C LEU A 140 -25.45 -1.22 -23.58
N GLY A 141 -24.67 -2.29 -23.42
CA GLY A 141 -23.97 -2.96 -24.53
C GLY A 141 -22.81 -2.12 -25.10
N ILE A 142 -22.23 -1.21 -24.30
CA ILE A 142 -21.10 -0.38 -24.68
C ILE A 142 -19.82 -1.20 -24.44
N GLU A 143 -18.95 -1.28 -25.45
CA GLU A 143 -17.63 -1.92 -25.30
C GLU A 143 -16.66 -0.98 -24.57
N GLU A 144 -15.92 -1.52 -23.62
CA GLU A 144 -14.84 -0.79 -22.94
C GLU A 144 -13.67 -0.54 -23.91
N VAL A 145 -12.99 0.59 -23.77
CA VAL A 145 -11.79 0.90 -24.56
C VAL A 145 -10.70 -0.09 -24.21
N ASP A 146 -10.21 -0.83 -25.20
CA ASP A 146 -9.10 -1.78 -25.03
C ASP A 146 -7.76 -1.03 -24.95
N ILE A 147 -7.31 -0.75 -23.73
CA ILE A 147 -6.02 -0.07 -23.48
C ILE A 147 -4.84 -1.01 -23.80
N SER A 148 -5.05 -2.34 -23.85
CA SER A 148 -3.97 -3.28 -24.17
C SER A 148 -3.53 -3.20 -25.64
N ALA A 149 -4.39 -2.70 -26.52
CA ALA A 149 -4.14 -2.56 -27.94
C ALA A 149 -3.53 -1.22 -28.37
N VAL A 150 -3.17 -0.33 -27.42
CA VAL A 150 -2.55 0.96 -27.77
C VAL A 150 -1.20 0.77 -28.46
N PRO A 151 -0.84 1.64 -29.45
CA PRO A 151 0.44 1.55 -30.16
C PRO A 151 1.65 1.70 -29.22
N GLU A 152 2.78 1.13 -29.61
CA GLU A 152 4.06 1.36 -28.95
C GLU A 152 4.42 2.87 -28.99
N GLY A 153 4.93 3.39 -27.89
CA GLY A 153 5.27 4.82 -27.73
C GLY A 153 4.09 5.69 -27.31
N THR A 154 3.03 5.09 -26.76
CA THR A 154 1.85 5.82 -26.27
C THR A 154 2.13 6.51 -24.93
N ILE A 155 1.64 7.76 -24.81
CA ILE A 155 1.41 8.44 -23.53
C ILE A 155 -0.10 8.46 -23.29
N LEU A 156 -0.55 7.79 -22.22
CA LEU A 156 -1.96 7.78 -21.85
C LEU A 156 -2.34 9.07 -21.15
N VAL A 157 -3.47 9.64 -21.53
CA VAL A 157 -4.04 10.83 -20.88
C VAL A 157 -5.47 10.56 -20.49
N ALA A 158 -5.81 10.70 -19.22
CA ALA A 158 -7.14 10.50 -18.66
C ALA A 158 -7.46 11.53 -17.57
N GLU A 159 -8.73 11.64 -17.18
CA GLU A 159 -9.09 12.37 -15.96
C GLU A 159 -8.52 11.68 -14.73
N ASP A 160 -8.75 10.38 -14.58
CA ASP A 160 -8.06 9.47 -13.65
C ASP A 160 -7.86 8.12 -14.35
N LEU A 161 -6.99 7.28 -13.77
CA LEU A 161 -6.88 5.89 -14.17
C LEU A 161 -7.55 5.01 -13.12
N THR A 162 -8.69 4.46 -13.48
CA THR A 162 -9.39 3.49 -12.61
C THR A 162 -8.63 2.15 -12.57
N PRO A 163 -8.85 1.32 -11.53
CA PRO A 163 -8.23 0.00 -11.45
C PRO A 163 -8.48 -0.88 -12.69
N SER A 164 -9.69 -0.82 -13.25
CA SER A 164 -10.03 -1.55 -14.46
C SER A 164 -9.28 -1.08 -15.70
N MET A 165 -9.05 0.23 -15.85
CA MET A 165 -8.25 0.79 -16.94
C MET A 165 -6.78 0.36 -16.81
N THR A 166 -6.25 0.36 -15.60
CA THR A 166 -4.85 0.01 -15.35
C THR A 166 -4.55 -1.45 -15.63
N ALA A 167 -5.51 -2.35 -15.45
CA ALA A 167 -5.38 -3.78 -15.77
C ALA A 167 -5.10 -4.06 -17.25
N GLY A 168 -5.52 -3.14 -18.14
CA GLY A 168 -5.26 -3.22 -19.58
C GLY A 168 -3.91 -2.66 -20.02
N ILE A 169 -3.14 -2.01 -19.15
CA ILE A 169 -1.89 -1.37 -19.53
C ILE A 169 -0.82 -2.41 -19.87
N ASN A 170 -0.27 -2.29 -21.10
CA ASN A 170 0.93 -3.02 -21.48
C ASN A 170 2.16 -2.09 -21.34
N PRO A 171 3.08 -2.34 -20.36
CA PRO A 171 4.25 -1.50 -20.14
C PRO A 171 5.20 -1.39 -21.35
N ALA A 172 5.15 -2.35 -22.28
CA ALA A 172 5.96 -2.29 -23.50
C ALA A 172 5.46 -1.18 -24.47
N ASN A 173 4.16 -0.92 -24.48
CA ASN A 173 3.52 0.04 -25.38
C ASN A 173 3.38 1.43 -24.75
N VAL A 174 3.12 1.49 -23.44
CA VAL A 174 2.87 2.74 -22.72
C VAL A 174 4.17 3.31 -22.18
N GLN A 175 4.53 4.48 -22.65
CA GLN A 175 5.77 5.19 -22.28
C GLN A 175 5.55 6.26 -21.19
N GLY A 176 4.33 6.49 -20.78
CA GLY A 176 4.00 7.42 -19.70
C GLY A 176 2.52 7.65 -19.52
N VAL A 177 2.18 8.26 -18.39
CA VAL A 177 0.80 8.56 -17.98
C VAL A 177 0.70 10.00 -17.51
N LEU A 178 -0.38 10.70 -17.93
CA LEU A 178 -0.79 12.01 -17.43
C LEU A 178 -2.23 11.95 -16.97
N THR A 179 -2.55 12.48 -15.76
CA THR A 179 -3.94 12.59 -15.31
C THR A 179 -4.29 13.98 -14.78
N GLU A 180 -5.59 14.34 -14.79
CA GLU A 180 -6.09 15.59 -14.20
C GLU A 180 -6.14 15.51 -12.68
N ILE A 181 -6.46 14.35 -12.14
CA ILE A 181 -6.55 14.10 -10.69
C ILE A 181 -5.61 12.98 -10.27
N GLY A 182 -5.47 12.78 -8.97
CA GLY A 182 -4.63 11.75 -8.38
C GLY A 182 -3.46 12.32 -7.59
N GLY A 183 -3.07 11.59 -6.55
CA GLY A 183 -1.95 11.95 -5.66
C GLY A 183 -0.84 10.90 -5.68
N LYS A 184 0.23 11.11 -4.90
CA LYS A 184 1.33 10.14 -4.76
C LYS A 184 0.90 8.79 -4.20
N THR A 185 -0.24 8.75 -3.51
CA THR A 185 -0.81 7.56 -2.88
C THR A 185 -2.02 7.01 -3.62
N SER A 186 -2.43 7.62 -4.74
CA SER A 186 -3.55 7.11 -5.56
C SER A 186 -3.24 5.77 -6.21
N HIS A 187 -4.27 5.00 -6.56
CA HIS A 187 -4.15 3.73 -7.30
C HIS A 187 -3.32 3.91 -8.58
N SER A 188 -3.61 4.95 -9.37
CA SER A 188 -2.86 5.32 -10.58
C SER A 188 -1.35 5.44 -10.31
N ALA A 189 -0.97 6.11 -9.19
CA ALA A 189 0.43 6.28 -8.80
C ALA A 189 1.09 4.97 -8.39
N ILE A 190 0.38 4.13 -7.62
CA ILE A 190 0.89 2.84 -7.15
C ILE A 190 1.16 1.93 -8.33
N ILE A 191 0.18 1.77 -9.23
CA ILE A 191 0.29 0.89 -10.40
C ILE A 191 1.33 1.39 -11.39
N CYS A 192 1.41 2.70 -11.66
CA CYS A 192 2.47 3.23 -12.52
C CYS A 192 3.87 2.98 -11.95
N ARG A 193 4.03 3.00 -10.61
CA ARG A 193 5.31 2.64 -9.96
C ARG A 193 5.63 1.15 -10.07
N SER A 194 4.67 0.27 -9.84
CA SER A 194 4.90 -1.19 -9.94
C SER A 194 5.24 -1.61 -11.37
N MET A 195 4.59 -0.99 -12.36
CA MET A 195 4.89 -1.19 -13.79
C MET A 195 6.11 -0.40 -14.28
N GLU A 196 6.75 0.43 -13.44
CA GLU A 196 7.85 1.32 -13.80
C GLU A 196 7.53 2.29 -14.96
N ILE A 197 6.27 2.67 -15.13
CA ILE A 197 5.82 3.63 -16.14
C ILE A 197 5.92 5.05 -15.57
N PRO A 198 6.65 5.98 -16.23
CA PRO A 198 6.71 7.37 -15.81
C PRO A 198 5.33 8.02 -15.72
N ALA A 199 5.00 8.69 -14.59
CA ALA A 199 3.68 9.28 -14.41
C ALA A 199 3.73 10.66 -13.79
N VAL A 200 2.92 11.57 -14.34
CA VAL A 200 2.67 12.91 -13.79
C VAL A 200 1.16 13.08 -13.61
N LEU A 201 0.73 13.24 -12.37
CA LEU A 201 -0.67 13.33 -11.97
C LEU A 201 -1.05 14.75 -11.57
N SER A 202 -2.34 15.03 -11.46
CA SER A 202 -2.87 16.34 -11.06
C SER A 202 -2.42 17.49 -11.96
N ILE A 203 -2.50 17.31 -13.26
CA ILE A 203 -2.33 18.41 -14.23
C ILE A 203 -3.70 18.95 -14.61
N GLU A 204 -4.02 20.11 -14.09
CA GLU A 204 -5.33 20.74 -14.27
C GLU A 204 -5.73 20.86 -15.76
N ASN A 205 -6.94 20.38 -16.09
CA ASN A 205 -7.54 20.40 -17.44
C ASN A 205 -6.70 19.75 -18.56
N ILE A 206 -5.82 18.81 -18.25
CA ILE A 206 -4.93 18.20 -19.26
C ILE A 206 -5.74 17.50 -20.36
N VAL A 207 -6.84 16.81 -20.02
CA VAL A 207 -7.67 16.11 -21.00
C VAL A 207 -8.29 17.06 -22.04
N SER A 208 -8.63 18.31 -21.64
CA SER A 208 -9.19 19.31 -22.52
C SER A 208 -8.12 20.03 -23.35
N ILE A 209 -6.89 20.10 -22.86
CA ILE A 209 -5.78 20.83 -23.51
C ILE A 209 -5.17 20.02 -24.66
N VAL A 210 -5.12 18.68 -24.55
CA VAL A 210 -4.42 17.82 -25.50
C VAL A 210 -5.35 17.15 -26.51
N ASN A 211 -4.77 16.71 -27.64
CA ASN A 211 -5.47 15.93 -28.66
C ASN A 211 -4.75 14.60 -28.89
N ASP A 212 -5.50 13.59 -29.39
CA ASP A 212 -4.89 12.32 -29.83
C ASP A 212 -3.83 12.59 -30.89
N GLY A 213 -2.65 11.98 -30.72
CA GLY A 213 -1.49 12.12 -31.60
C GLY A 213 -0.57 13.29 -31.28
N ASP A 214 -0.90 14.19 -30.34
CA ASP A 214 0.02 15.24 -29.88
C ASP A 214 1.29 14.60 -29.31
N GLU A 215 2.45 15.22 -29.58
CA GLU A 215 3.73 14.78 -29.01
C GLU A 215 3.87 15.26 -27.57
N VAL A 216 4.36 14.39 -26.72
CA VAL A 216 4.57 14.68 -25.29
C VAL A 216 5.94 14.23 -24.83
N VAL A 217 6.54 15.06 -23.97
CA VAL A 217 7.65 14.71 -23.09
C VAL A 217 7.19 14.91 -21.66
N LEU A 218 7.36 13.90 -20.79
CA LEU A 218 7.07 14.02 -19.37
C LEU A 218 8.24 13.51 -18.52
N ASP A 219 8.39 14.10 -17.35
CA ASP A 219 9.35 13.70 -16.31
C ASP A 219 8.59 13.37 -15.03
N GLY A 220 8.43 12.08 -14.78
CA GLY A 220 7.73 11.57 -13.61
C GLY A 220 8.47 11.79 -12.28
N SER A 221 9.75 12.15 -12.32
CA SER A 221 10.53 12.51 -11.13
C SER A 221 10.28 13.96 -10.71
N THR A 222 10.26 14.87 -11.67
CA THR A 222 10.06 16.32 -11.42
C THR A 222 8.60 16.74 -11.47
N GLY A 223 7.73 15.97 -12.13
CA GLY A 223 6.32 16.30 -12.36
C GLY A 223 6.12 17.30 -13.51
N GLU A 224 7.04 17.39 -14.45
CA GLU A 224 6.98 18.27 -15.62
C GLU A 224 6.43 17.54 -16.84
N ALA A 225 5.57 18.22 -17.60
CA ALA A 225 5.05 17.74 -18.87
C ALA A 225 5.08 18.85 -19.94
N PHE A 226 5.49 18.49 -21.14
CA PHE A 226 5.61 19.38 -22.30
C PHE A 226 4.76 18.81 -23.43
N ILE A 227 3.73 19.55 -23.82
CA ILE A 227 2.82 19.18 -24.90
C ILE A 227 3.31 19.88 -26.17
N ASN A 228 3.44 19.14 -27.27
CA ASN A 228 3.98 19.60 -28.54
C ASN A 228 5.28 20.40 -28.35
N PRO A 229 6.30 19.79 -27.69
CA PRO A 229 7.54 20.47 -27.35
C PRO A 229 8.35 20.82 -28.59
N GLU A 230 9.18 21.86 -28.48
CA GLU A 230 10.18 22.15 -29.49
C GLU A 230 11.21 21.02 -29.61
N ALA A 231 11.79 20.82 -30.78
CA ALA A 231 12.77 19.75 -31.00
C ALA A 231 13.96 19.79 -30.03
N SER A 232 14.38 20.97 -29.59
CA SER A 232 15.41 21.17 -28.59
C SER A 232 15.06 20.51 -27.22
N VAL A 233 13.81 20.65 -26.80
CA VAL A 233 13.32 20.04 -25.57
C VAL A 233 13.28 18.51 -25.70
N VAL A 234 12.81 17.99 -26.83
CA VAL A 234 12.79 16.56 -27.11
C VAL A 234 14.19 15.96 -27.03
N GLU A 235 15.19 16.61 -27.66
CA GLU A 235 16.57 16.12 -27.64
C GLU A 235 17.21 16.23 -26.24
N GLU A 236 16.90 17.26 -25.46
CA GLU A 236 17.34 17.36 -24.07
C GLU A 236 16.81 16.20 -23.23
N TYR A 237 15.50 15.91 -23.35
CA TYR A 237 14.88 14.86 -22.55
C TYR A 237 15.21 13.45 -23.05
N LYS A 238 15.51 13.26 -24.34
CA LYS A 238 16.13 12.01 -24.83
C LYS A 238 17.48 11.75 -24.16
N ALA A 239 18.31 12.78 -24.05
CA ALA A 239 19.59 12.66 -23.37
C ALA A 239 19.43 12.37 -21.87
N LYS A 240 18.46 13.03 -21.19
CA LYS A 240 18.10 12.72 -19.80
C LYS A 240 17.59 11.30 -19.65
N LYS A 241 16.72 10.83 -20.56
CA LYS A 241 16.22 9.45 -20.56
C LYS A 241 17.34 8.43 -20.72
N ALA A 242 18.24 8.66 -21.65
CA ALA A 242 19.40 7.80 -21.87
C ALA A 242 20.29 7.73 -20.62
N LYS A 243 20.56 8.86 -20.00
CA LYS A 243 21.33 8.93 -18.75
C LYS A 243 20.62 8.20 -17.61
N PHE A 244 19.32 8.40 -17.43
CA PHE A 244 18.52 7.71 -16.41
C PHE A 244 18.56 6.18 -16.58
N LEU A 245 18.42 5.71 -17.84
CA LEU A 245 18.50 4.28 -18.15
C LEU A 245 19.93 3.73 -17.94
N GLU A 246 20.96 4.51 -18.28
CA GLU A 246 22.36 4.14 -18.02
C GLU A 246 22.64 4.05 -16.51
N GLU A 247 22.19 5.02 -15.72
CA GLU A 247 22.31 5.01 -14.27
C GLU A 247 21.56 3.79 -13.67
N LYS A 248 20.34 3.52 -14.13
CA LYS A 248 19.55 2.33 -13.72
C LYS A 248 20.29 1.04 -14.07
N ALA A 249 20.82 0.91 -15.30
CA ALA A 249 21.59 -0.24 -15.72
C ALA A 249 22.92 -0.38 -14.96
N ALA A 250 23.53 0.72 -14.53
CA ALA A 250 24.75 0.71 -13.74
C ALA A 250 24.51 0.11 -12.34
N LEU A 251 23.30 0.25 -11.77
CA LEU A 251 22.93 -0.35 -10.49
C LEU A 251 22.88 -1.87 -10.57
N GLN A 252 22.55 -2.46 -11.73
CA GLN A 252 22.55 -3.90 -11.93
C GLN A 252 23.93 -4.56 -11.66
N LYS A 253 25.01 -3.79 -11.78
CA LYS A 253 26.38 -4.28 -11.49
C LYS A 253 26.60 -4.57 -10.00
N PHE A 254 25.76 -4.03 -9.13
CA PHE A 254 25.85 -4.22 -7.69
C PHE A 254 25.02 -5.41 -7.19
N VAL A 255 24.13 -5.96 -8.03
CA VAL A 255 23.34 -7.14 -7.68
C VAL A 255 24.27 -8.32 -7.41
N GLY A 256 24.06 -9.01 -6.29
CA GLY A 256 24.90 -10.12 -5.81
C GLY A 256 26.22 -9.69 -5.15
N GLN A 257 26.50 -8.38 -5.03
CA GLN A 257 27.67 -7.89 -4.32
C GLN A 257 27.31 -7.55 -2.87
N LYS A 258 28.27 -7.73 -1.96
CA LYS A 258 28.09 -7.27 -0.57
C LYS A 258 27.99 -5.76 -0.52
N SER A 259 26.96 -5.28 0.17
CA SER A 259 26.79 -3.85 0.44
C SER A 259 27.87 -3.38 1.42
N GLN A 260 28.71 -2.44 0.97
CA GLN A 260 29.80 -1.92 1.78
C GLN A 260 30.07 -0.44 1.50
N THR A 261 30.54 0.25 2.51
CA THR A 261 31.00 1.65 2.39
C THR A 261 32.35 1.73 1.66
N ALA A 262 32.75 2.94 1.25
CA ALA A 262 34.00 3.16 0.54
C ALA A 262 35.26 2.75 1.33
N ASP A 263 35.19 2.73 2.66
CA ASP A 263 36.23 2.28 3.58
C ASP A 263 36.14 0.77 3.89
N GLY A 264 35.23 0.04 3.25
CA GLY A 264 35.11 -1.40 3.35
C GLY A 264 34.25 -1.91 4.51
N HIS A 265 33.51 -1.02 5.20
CA HIS A 265 32.58 -1.46 6.23
C HIS A 265 31.34 -2.08 5.57
N VAL A 266 31.02 -3.32 5.94
CA VAL A 266 29.86 -4.06 5.41
C VAL A 266 28.59 -3.59 6.10
N VAL A 267 27.57 -3.28 5.31
CA VAL A 267 26.22 -2.88 5.76
C VAL A 267 25.21 -3.84 5.17
N GLU A 268 24.29 -4.33 5.97
CA GLU A 268 23.16 -5.16 5.48
C GLU A 268 22.06 -4.27 4.91
N LEU A 269 21.67 -4.49 3.66
CA LEU A 269 20.50 -3.84 3.03
C LEU A 269 19.29 -4.74 3.17
N VAL A 270 18.40 -4.37 4.07
CA VAL A 270 17.20 -5.12 4.42
C VAL A 270 15.92 -4.37 4.03
N ALA A 271 14.88 -5.11 3.68
CA ALA A 271 13.62 -4.55 3.23
C ALA A 271 12.66 -4.25 4.38
N ASN A 272 11.69 -3.37 4.13
CA ASN A 272 10.47 -3.22 4.92
C ASN A 272 9.33 -3.89 4.16
N ILE A 273 8.56 -4.76 4.83
CA ILE A 273 7.41 -5.45 4.27
C ILE A 273 6.18 -5.29 5.17
N GLY A 274 4.99 -5.34 4.57
CA GLY A 274 3.69 -5.32 5.24
C GLY A 274 3.10 -6.73 5.41
N GLY A 275 3.33 -7.61 4.43
CA GLY A 275 2.74 -8.94 4.40
C GLY A 275 3.72 -10.04 3.98
N PRO A 276 3.30 -11.32 4.15
CA PRO A 276 4.14 -12.46 3.78
C PRO A 276 4.36 -12.60 2.26
N ASP A 277 3.48 -12.05 1.45
CA ASP A 277 3.55 -12.15 -0.02
C ASP A 277 4.63 -11.23 -0.61
N GLU A 278 5.06 -10.21 0.11
CA GLU A 278 6.17 -9.35 -0.28
C GLU A 278 7.57 -10.00 -0.11
N ALA A 279 7.65 -11.15 0.57
CA ALA A 279 8.94 -11.77 0.90
C ALA A 279 9.73 -12.24 -0.34
N GLU A 280 9.05 -12.76 -1.37
CA GLU A 280 9.68 -13.16 -2.63
C GLU A 280 10.29 -11.95 -3.35
N GLY A 281 9.59 -10.82 -3.38
CA GLY A 281 10.08 -9.57 -3.96
C GLY A 281 11.33 -9.01 -3.29
N VAL A 282 11.57 -9.35 -2.01
CA VAL A 282 12.84 -9.02 -1.33
C VAL A 282 14.01 -9.77 -1.97
N LEU A 283 13.83 -11.06 -2.27
CA LEU A 283 14.87 -11.89 -2.90
C LEU A 283 15.12 -11.48 -4.35
N GLU A 284 14.07 -11.21 -5.11
CA GLU A 284 14.17 -10.76 -6.50
C GLU A 284 14.95 -9.46 -6.65
N ARG A 285 14.89 -8.59 -5.64
CA ARG A 285 15.61 -7.31 -5.59
C ARG A 285 16.96 -7.41 -4.86
N ASP A 286 17.47 -8.63 -4.65
CA ASP A 286 18.74 -8.90 -3.97
C ASP A 286 18.79 -8.35 -2.52
N GLY A 287 17.64 -8.28 -1.84
CA GLY A 287 17.57 -7.89 -0.44
C GLY A 287 18.29 -8.88 0.47
N GLU A 288 19.01 -8.37 1.47
CA GLU A 288 19.81 -9.18 2.38
C GLU A 288 19.00 -9.70 3.59
N GLY A 289 17.70 -9.38 3.64
CA GLY A 289 16.77 -9.80 4.68
C GLY A 289 15.59 -8.83 4.83
N VAL A 290 14.80 -9.05 5.87
CA VAL A 290 13.71 -8.15 6.29
C VAL A 290 14.12 -7.44 7.56
N GLY A 291 14.29 -6.12 7.48
CA GLY A 291 14.61 -5.24 8.61
C GLY A 291 13.39 -4.78 9.38
N LEU A 292 12.22 -4.82 8.74
CA LEU A 292 10.94 -4.52 9.36
C LEU A 292 9.81 -5.26 8.65
N PHE A 293 9.25 -6.27 9.33
CA PHE A 293 7.93 -6.79 9.02
C PHE A 293 6.92 -6.05 9.91
N ARG A 294 6.00 -5.33 9.29
CA ARG A 294 4.97 -4.54 9.97
C ARG A 294 3.76 -5.43 10.28
N SER A 295 3.77 -6.09 11.42
CA SER A 295 2.74 -7.06 11.80
C SER A 295 1.33 -6.46 11.93
N GLU A 296 1.21 -5.13 12.05
CA GLU A 296 -0.08 -4.46 12.12
C GLU A 296 -0.94 -4.66 10.85
N PHE A 297 -0.34 -4.90 9.68
CA PHE A 297 -1.09 -5.16 8.46
C PHE A 297 -1.92 -6.44 8.56
N LEU A 298 -1.40 -7.51 9.20
CA LEU A 298 -2.19 -8.72 9.44
C LEU A 298 -3.46 -8.45 10.26
N PHE A 299 -3.42 -7.45 11.14
CA PHE A 299 -4.59 -7.02 11.91
C PHE A 299 -5.49 -6.11 11.08
N MET A 300 -4.93 -5.24 10.24
CA MET A 300 -5.70 -4.30 9.40
C MET A 300 -6.47 -5.01 8.29
N GLU A 301 -5.95 -6.11 7.77
CA GLU A 301 -6.56 -6.94 6.73
C GLU A 301 -7.58 -7.96 7.28
N SER A 302 -7.77 -7.99 8.60
CA SER A 302 -8.67 -8.95 9.28
C SER A 302 -9.88 -8.24 9.88
N ASP A 303 -11.05 -8.88 9.83
CA ASP A 303 -12.28 -8.40 10.47
C ASP A 303 -12.35 -8.70 11.98
N ALA A 304 -11.38 -9.45 12.49
CA ALA A 304 -11.27 -9.85 13.90
C ALA A 304 -9.79 -9.99 14.29
N ILE A 305 -9.51 -10.13 15.61
CA ILE A 305 -8.15 -10.37 16.09
C ILE A 305 -7.60 -11.65 15.44
N PRO A 306 -6.47 -11.55 14.67
CA PRO A 306 -5.86 -12.73 14.05
C PRO A 306 -5.47 -13.77 15.10
N SER A 307 -5.85 -15.03 14.86
CA SER A 307 -5.48 -16.13 15.75
C SER A 307 -3.95 -16.32 15.82
N GLU A 308 -3.46 -16.98 16.88
CA GLU A 308 -2.06 -17.39 16.96
C GLU A 308 -1.63 -18.17 15.71
N GLU A 309 -2.50 -19.07 15.21
CA GLU A 309 -2.16 -19.89 14.05
C GLU A 309 -2.04 -19.08 12.77
N ALA A 310 -2.96 -18.15 12.51
CA ALA A 310 -2.89 -17.27 11.35
C ALA A 310 -1.62 -16.42 11.36
N GLN A 311 -1.27 -15.84 12.51
CA GLN A 311 -0.03 -15.10 12.69
C GLN A 311 1.21 -15.98 12.51
N PHE A 312 1.19 -17.20 13.08
CA PHE A 312 2.29 -18.16 12.94
C PHE A 312 2.55 -18.54 11.48
N GLU A 313 1.52 -18.88 10.71
CA GLU A 313 1.68 -19.26 9.31
C GLU A 313 2.23 -18.06 8.47
N ALA A 314 1.77 -16.83 8.73
CA ALA A 314 2.30 -15.64 8.06
C ALA A 314 3.80 -15.43 8.36
N TYR A 315 4.19 -15.47 9.64
CA TYR A 315 5.59 -15.28 10.04
C TYR A 315 6.50 -16.40 9.56
N LYS A 316 6.02 -17.65 9.63
CA LYS A 316 6.72 -18.84 9.14
C LYS A 316 6.96 -18.76 7.62
N LYS A 317 5.94 -18.39 6.83
CA LYS A 317 6.07 -18.22 5.37
C LYS A 317 7.21 -17.27 5.03
N VAL A 318 7.32 -16.12 5.71
CA VAL A 318 8.42 -15.18 5.49
C VAL A 318 9.77 -15.77 5.91
N ALA A 319 9.83 -16.42 7.08
CA ALA A 319 11.06 -17.02 7.58
C ALA A 319 11.61 -18.11 6.65
N GLU A 320 10.73 -18.96 6.11
CA GLU A 320 11.09 -20.00 5.14
C GLU A 320 11.50 -19.40 3.79
N THR A 321 10.72 -18.42 3.26
CA THR A 321 11.03 -17.77 1.98
C THR A 321 12.39 -17.10 2.01
N LEU A 322 12.76 -16.44 3.12
CA LEU A 322 14.04 -15.73 3.25
C LEU A 322 15.26 -16.65 3.46
N ASP A 323 15.06 -17.96 3.60
CA ASP A 323 16.10 -19.02 3.62
C ASP A 323 17.38 -18.65 4.43
N GLY A 324 17.18 -18.42 5.73
CA GLY A 324 18.25 -18.10 6.66
C GLY A 324 18.78 -16.67 6.64
N LYS A 325 18.20 -15.76 5.84
CA LYS A 325 18.40 -14.32 5.98
C LYS A 325 17.61 -13.80 7.19
N PRO A 326 18.02 -12.68 7.81
CA PRO A 326 17.34 -12.15 8.99
C PRO A 326 15.92 -11.64 8.66
N VAL A 327 14.99 -11.91 9.56
CA VAL A 327 13.62 -11.41 9.52
C VAL A 327 13.29 -10.75 10.85
N ILE A 328 13.27 -9.43 10.88
CA ILE A 328 12.91 -8.65 12.08
C ILE A 328 11.42 -8.35 12.02
N ILE A 329 10.66 -8.91 12.97
CA ILE A 329 9.22 -8.72 13.04
C ILE A 329 8.90 -7.79 14.20
N ARG A 330 8.24 -6.68 13.87
CA ARG A 330 7.76 -5.71 14.87
C ARG A 330 6.48 -6.24 15.50
N THR A 331 6.41 -6.28 16.83
CA THR A 331 5.16 -6.55 17.53
C THR A 331 4.14 -5.44 17.26
N LEU A 332 2.88 -5.72 17.48
CA LEU A 332 1.76 -4.89 17.07
C LEU A 332 1.94 -3.39 17.42
N ASP A 333 1.89 -2.55 16.40
CA ASP A 333 1.93 -1.09 16.50
C ASP A 333 0.61 -0.51 16.00
N ILE A 334 -0.42 -0.63 16.83
CA ILE A 334 -1.78 -0.13 16.60
C ILE A 334 -2.13 0.97 17.60
N GLY A 335 -3.01 1.88 17.19
CA GLY A 335 -3.38 3.11 17.88
C GLY A 335 -2.82 4.34 17.16
N GLY A 336 -3.13 5.52 17.62
CA GLY A 336 -2.79 6.74 16.91
C GLY A 336 -3.70 6.97 15.71
N ASP A 337 -3.14 6.85 14.51
CA ASP A 337 -3.82 6.95 13.21
C ASP A 337 -4.44 5.63 12.72
N LYS A 338 -4.11 4.50 13.38
CA LYS A 338 -4.57 3.16 13.01
C LYS A 338 -5.62 2.67 13.98
N ALA A 339 -6.87 3.02 13.76
CA ALA A 339 -7.99 2.56 14.57
C ALA A 339 -8.64 1.35 13.92
N LEU A 340 -8.74 0.22 14.68
CA LEU A 340 -9.47 -0.96 14.28
C LEU A 340 -10.69 -1.13 15.19
N PRO A 341 -11.92 -1.02 14.64
CA PRO A 341 -13.16 -1.05 15.46
C PRO A 341 -13.26 -2.27 16.37
N TYR A 342 -12.86 -3.44 15.89
CA TYR A 342 -12.95 -4.69 16.64
C TYR A 342 -11.97 -4.78 17.83
N LEU A 343 -10.96 -3.91 17.91
CA LEU A 343 -10.04 -3.85 19.06
C LEU A 343 -10.62 -3.06 20.24
N GLY A 344 -11.65 -2.23 20.00
CA GLY A 344 -12.30 -1.43 21.03
C GLY A 344 -11.37 -0.40 21.68
N LEU A 345 -10.48 0.20 20.89
CA LEU A 345 -9.61 1.27 21.38
C LEU A 345 -10.43 2.49 21.81
N PRO A 346 -10.07 3.15 22.93
CA PRO A 346 -10.76 4.34 23.36
C PRO A 346 -10.46 5.52 22.40
N THR A 347 -11.43 6.42 22.24
CA THR A 347 -11.17 7.72 21.62
C THR A 347 -10.37 8.58 22.57
N GLU A 348 -9.23 9.08 22.14
CA GLU A 348 -8.30 9.88 22.95
C GLU A 348 -8.12 11.27 22.33
N GLU A 349 -7.87 12.28 23.15
CA GLU A 349 -7.59 13.65 22.68
C GLU A 349 -6.23 13.74 21.94
N ASN A 350 -5.27 12.90 22.32
CA ASN A 350 -3.93 12.84 21.74
C ASN A 350 -3.53 11.38 21.45
N PRO A 351 -4.12 10.72 20.43
CA PRO A 351 -3.96 9.29 20.20
C PRO A 351 -2.50 8.84 20.03
N PHE A 352 -1.66 9.67 19.40
CA PHE A 352 -0.22 9.37 19.24
C PHE A 352 0.55 9.33 20.56
N LEU A 353 0.10 10.05 21.60
CA LEU A 353 0.69 10.05 22.94
C LEU A 353 0.02 9.08 23.90
N GLY A 354 -1.02 8.40 23.45
CA GLY A 354 -1.95 7.64 24.28
C GLY A 354 -1.69 6.14 24.35
N PHE A 355 -2.77 5.39 24.31
CA PHE A 355 -2.85 3.96 24.52
C PHE A 355 -2.61 3.18 23.22
N ARG A 356 -1.35 3.05 22.81
CA ARG A 356 -0.95 2.40 21.56
C ARG A 356 0.26 1.49 21.76
N ALA A 357 0.51 0.65 20.75
CA ALA A 357 1.68 -0.20 20.60
C ALA A 357 1.98 -1.04 21.86
N VAL A 358 3.22 -1.04 22.37
CA VAL A 358 3.61 -1.84 23.54
C VAL A 358 2.73 -1.58 24.77
N ARG A 359 2.24 -0.34 24.97
CA ARG A 359 1.35 -0.01 26.08
C ARG A 359 0.02 -0.74 25.98
N PHE A 360 -0.57 -0.77 24.78
CA PHE A 360 -1.77 -1.50 24.47
C PHE A 360 -1.54 -3.03 24.61
N CYS A 361 -0.46 -3.53 24.02
CA CYS A 361 -0.14 -4.96 24.06
C CYS A 361 0.06 -5.49 25.48
N LEU A 362 0.75 -4.74 26.34
CA LEU A 362 0.97 -5.16 27.74
C LEU A 362 -0.33 -5.21 28.55
N GLN A 363 -1.32 -4.36 28.26
CA GLN A 363 -2.64 -4.44 28.94
C GLN A 363 -3.55 -5.51 28.33
N ARG A 364 -3.42 -5.79 27.03
CA ARG A 364 -4.13 -6.87 26.33
C ARG A 364 -3.24 -8.13 26.21
N LYS A 365 -2.56 -8.45 27.32
CA LYS A 365 -1.54 -9.50 27.38
C LYS A 365 -2.09 -10.86 26.92
N GLU A 366 -3.25 -11.28 27.43
CA GLU A 366 -3.75 -12.65 27.25
C GLU A 366 -4.38 -12.89 25.87
N ASP A 367 -5.06 -11.90 25.33
CA ASP A 367 -5.85 -12.04 24.11
C ASP A 367 -5.20 -11.50 22.84
N ILE A 368 -4.17 -10.66 22.98
CA ILE A 368 -3.44 -10.08 21.84
C ILE A 368 -1.95 -10.39 21.91
N TYR A 369 -1.29 -10.05 23.03
CA TYR A 369 0.16 -10.05 23.02
C TYR A 369 0.77 -11.45 23.14
N LYS A 370 0.25 -12.30 24.03
CA LYS A 370 0.71 -13.69 24.14
C LYS A 370 0.52 -14.50 22.86
N PRO A 371 -0.66 -14.46 22.18
CA PRO A 371 -0.81 -15.12 20.88
C PRO A 371 0.20 -14.66 19.85
N GLN A 372 0.48 -13.34 19.75
CA GLN A 372 1.47 -12.82 18.83
C GLN A 372 2.89 -13.28 19.17
N LEU A 373 3.32 -13.12 20.43
CA LEU A 373 4.66 -13.51 20.85
C LEU A 373 4.88 -15.02 20.74
N ARG A 374 3.84 -15.82 21.00
CA ARG A 374 3.89 -17.28 20.84
C ARG A 374 4.01 -17.67 19.36
N ALA A 375 3.27 -17.02 18.48
CA ALA A 375 3.40 -17.21 17.03
C ALA A 375 4.83 -16.86 16.53
N LEU A 376 5.41 -15.76 17.01
CA LEU A 376 6.78 -15.35 16.70
C LEU A 376 7.83 -16.37 17.18
N LEU A 377 7.66 -16.88 18.40
CA LEU A 377 8.53 -17.95 18.95
C LEU A 377 8.45 -19.21 18.09
N ARG A 378 7.25 -19.67 17.75
CA ARG A 378 7.05 -20.84 16.89
C ARG A 378 7.68 -20.64 15.50
N ALA A 379 7.48 -19.48 14.89
CA ALA A 379 8.04 -19.15 13.59
C ALA A 379 9.58 -19.12 13.59
N SER A 380 10.20 -18.81 14.72
CA SER A 380 11.67 -18.78 14.85
C SER A 380 12.35 -20.14 14.66
N ALA A 381 11.62 -21.26 14.72
CA ALA A 381 12.12 -22.57 14.37
C ALA A 381 12.39 -22.75 12.86
N PHE A 382 11.85 -21.87 12.02
CA PHE A 382 11.88 -21.98 10.55
C PHE A 382 12.83 -21.00 9.87
N GLY A 383 13.44 -20.07 10.62
CA GLY A 383 14.39 -19.12 10.08
C GLY A 383 14.92 -18.15 11.14
N LYS A 384 15.72 -17.16 10.71
CA LYS A 384 16.34 -16.18 11.62
C LYS A 384 15.38 -15.07 12.02
N VAL A 385 14.33 -15.41 12.75
CA VAL A 385 13.36 -14.44 13.26
C VAL A 385 13.93 -13.68 14.46
N ARG A 386 13.70 -12.36 14.50
CA ARG A 386 13.98 -11.49 15.62
C ARG A 386 12.73 -10.71 15.99
N ILE A 387 12.53 -10.47 17.28
CA ILE A 387 11.37 -9.71 17.79
C ILE A 387 11.80 -8.27 18.01
N MET A 388 11.02 -7.31 17.50
CA MET A 388 11.23 -5.88 17.71
C MET A 388 10.04 -5.25 18.41
N VAL A 389 10.30 -4.56 19.53
CA VAL A 389 9.26 -3.92 20.34
C VAL A 389 9.16 -2.44 19.97
N PRO A 390 8.00 -1.96 19.47
CA PRO A 390 7.79 -0.56 19.12
C PRO A 390 7.47 0.30 20.34
N LEU A 391 7.64 1.60 20.20
CA LEU A 391 7.16 2.67 21.08
C LEU A 391 7.58 2.53 22.57
N VAL A 392 8.75 1.95 22.81
CA VAL A 392 9.30 1.82 24.17
C VAL A 392 9.67 3.19 24.73
N THR A 393 9.32 3.46 25.99
CA THR A 393 9.62 4.71 26.69
C THR A 393 10.45 4.51 27.95
N CYS A 394 10.45 3.30 28.51
CA CYS A 394 11.24 2.96 29.70
C CYS A 394 11.71 1.49 29.63
N VAL A 395 12.70 1.18 30.45
CA VAL A 395 13.29 -0.17 30.49
C VAL A 395 12.30 -1.22 31.04
N ASP A 396 11.36 -0.82 31.88
CA ASP A 396 10.41 -1.73 32.50
C ASP A 396 9.40 -2.29 31.49
N GLU A 397 9.08 -1.54 30.42
CA GLU A 397 8.27 -2.05 29.30
C GLU A 397 9.00 -3.20 28.58
N LEU A 398 10.28 -3.04 28.28
CA LEU A 398 11.09 -4.10 27.67
C LEU A 398 11.22 -5.33 28.59
N ARG A 399 11.41 -5.13 29.87
CA ARG A 399 11.47 -6.21 30.88
C ARG A 399 10.16 -6.98 30.95
N ALA A 400 9.03 -6.27 30.92
CA ALA A 400 7.71 -6.89 30.91
C ALA A 400 7.51 -7.77 29.69
N VAL A 401 7.92 -7.32 28.51
CA VAL A 401 7.87 -8.10 27.28
C VAL A 401 8.75 -9.34 27.36
N LYS A 402 10.00 -9.19 27.79
CA LYS A 402 10.93 -10.32 27.98
C LYS A 402 10.42 -11.34 28.98
N ALA A 403 9.78 -10.90 30.06
CA ALA A 403 9.16 -11.80 31.05
C ALA A 403 8.03 -12.63 30.43
N ILE A 404 7.20 -12.04 29.54
CA ILE A 404 6.17 -12.78 28.82
C ILE A 404 6.80 -13.80 27.85
N ILE A 405 7.84 -13.40 27.13
CA ILE A 405 8.57 -14.31 26.23
C ILE A 405 9.12 -15.52 27.00
N GLU A 406 9.73 -15.32 28.16
CA GLU A 406 10.26 -16.42 28.98
C GLU A 406 9.15 -17.32 29.55
N GLU A 407 7.98 -16.76 29.91
CA GLU A 407 6.78 -17.55 30.27
C GLU A 407 6.36 -18.44 29.09
N LEU A 408 6.25 -17.88 27.90
CA LEU A 408 5.84 -18.60 26.69
C LEU A 408 6.87 -19.66 26.25
N LYS A 409 8.18 -19.41 26.41
CA LYS A 409 9.22 -20.43 26.17
C LYS A 409 9.03 -21.65 27.08
N GLN A 410 8.67 -21.44 28.35
CA GLN A 410 8.41 -22.56 29.27
C GLN A 410 7.15 -23.34 28.86
N GLU A 411 6.12 -22.67 28.38
CA GLU A 411 4.92 -23.31 27.84
C GLU A 411 5.23 -24.17 26.60
N LEU A 412 5.98 -23.60 25.63
CA LEU A 412 6.41 -24.29 24.41
C LEU A 412 7.32 -25.50 24.72
N ASP A 413 8.25 -25.37 25.68
CA ASP A 413 9.10 -26.48 26.14
C ASP A 413 8.24 -27.60 26.76
N ALA A 414 7.22 -27.27 27.54
CA ALA A 414 6.31 -28.25 28.14
C ALA A 414 5.44 -28.97 27.09
N GLU A 415 5.06 -28.30 26.02
CA GLU A 415 4.31 -28.84 24.89
C GLU A 415 5.20 -29.59 23.88
N GLY A 416 6.52 -29.44 23.95
CA GLY A 416 7.47 -30.03 23.01
C GLY A 416 7.49 -29.33 21.65
N ILE A 417 7.09 -28.06 21.58
CA ILE A 417 7.08 -27.23 20.36
C ILE A 417 8.44 -26.57 20.18
N ALA A 418 9.01 -26.71 18.98
CA ALA A 418 10.32 -26.16 18.65
C ALA A 418 10.26 -24.62 18.46
N TYR A 419 11.29 -23.95 18.93
CA TYR A 419 11.53 -22.52 18.73
C TYR A 419 13.03 -22.22 18.89
N ASP A 420 13.50 -21.04 18.47
CA ASP A 420 14.87 -20.57 18.71
C ASP A 420 15.00 -20.09 20.17
N LYS A 421 15.79 -20.83 20.96
CA LYS A 421 16.02 -20.53 22.40
C LYS A 421 16.75 -19.21 22.59
N ASP A 422 17.56 -18.80 21.60
CA ASP A 422 18.40 -17.61 21.61
C ASP A 422 17.78 -16.46 20.77
N ILE A 423 16.47 -16.52 20.53
CA ILE A 423 15.76 -15.49 19.76
C ILE A 423 16.07 -14.10 20.32
N GLN A 424 16.49 -13.20 19.45
CA GLN A 424 16.87 -11.84 19.81
C GLN A 424 15.62 -10.95 19.97
N VAL A 425 15.65 -10.11 21.03
CA VAL A 425 14.57 -9.13 21.32
C VAL A 425 15.17 -7.74 21.32
N GLY A 426 14.82 -6.93 20.32
CA GLY A 426 15.27 -5.56 20.16
C GLY A 426 14.20 -4.53 20.41
N VAL A 427 14.61 -3.27 20.36
CA VAL A 427 13.74 -2.10 20.55
C VAL A 427 13.79 -1.20 19.34
N MET A 428 12.63 -0.70 18.91
CA MET A 428 12.56 0.41 17.97
C MET A 428 12.78 1.73 18.71
N MET A 429 13.86 2.40 18.39
CA MET A 429 14.25 3.71 18.96
C MET A 429 13.51 4.79 18.21
N GLU A 430 12.32 5.12 18.68
CA GLU A 430 11.39 6.04 18.01
C GLU A 430 10.71 7.03 18.95
N THR A 431 10.99 6.94 20.25
CA THR A 431 10.55 7.94 21.23
C THR A 431 11.75 8.75 21.74
N ALA A 432 11.52 10.02 22.05
CA ALA A 432 12.55 10.86 22.68
C ALA A 432 13.05 10.26 24.01
N ALA A 433 12.14 9.62 24.77
CA ALA A 433 12.49 8.96 26.03
C ALA A 433 13.47 7.80 25.80
N ALA A 434 13.18 6.87 24.89
CA ALA A 434 14.07 5.76 24.57
C ALA A 434 15.46 6.24 24.12
N SER A 435 15.48 7.28 23.28
CA SER A 435 16.75 7.87 22.82
C SER A 435 17.61 8.42 23.97
N LEU A 436 17.00 9.06 24.97
CA LEU A 436 17.70 9.59 26.14
C LEU A 436 18.27 8.49 27.06
N ILE A 437 17.62 7.33 27.12
CA ILE A 437 18.01 6.20 27.98
C ILE A 437 18.61 5.04 27.17
N ALA A 438 19.09 5.29 25.95
CA ALA A 438 19.59 4.28 25.05
C ALA A 438 20.72 3.42 25.68
N ASP A 439 21.59 4.01 26.49
CA ASP A 439 22.65 3.31 27.22
C ASP A 439 22.12 2.37 28.31
N ILE A 440 20.95 2.62 28.85
CA ILE A 440 20.26 1.76 29.81
C ILE A 440 19.60 0.61 29.04
N LEU A 441 18.85 0.93 27.96
CA LEU A 441 18.19 -0.06 27.12
C LEU A 441 19.19 -1.02 26.46
N ALA A 442 20.37 -0.54 26.06
CA ALA A 442 21.44 -1.35 25.45
C ALA A 442 22.00 -2.46 26.34
N LYS A 443 21.72 -2.41 27.64
CA LYS A 443 22.13 -3.49 28.58
C LYS A 443 21.15 -4.67 28.55
N GLU A 444 19.99 -4.46 27.99
CA GLU A 444 18.90 -5.44 28.02
C GLU A 444 18.33 -5.77 26.62
N ALA A 445 18.45 -4.87 25.66
CA ALA A 445 18.05 -5.13 24.27
C ALA A 445 19.20 -5.79 23.49
N ASP A 446 18.87 -6.74 22.62
CA ASP A 446 19.86 -7.44 21.80
C ASP A 446 20.25 -6.63 20.55
N PHE A 447 19.36 -5.76 20.10
CA PHE A 447 19.59 -4.83 18.98
C PHE A 447 18.66 -3.61 19.06
N PHE A 448 19.00 -2.59 18.27
CA PHE A 448 18.14 -1.43 18.06
C PHE A 448 17.79 -1.28 16.58
N SER A 449 16.57 -0.81 16.33
CA SER A 449 16.13 -0.25 15.06
C SER A 449 15.76 1.20 15.27
N ILE A 450 16.01 2.09 14.31
CA ILE A 450 15.70 3.51 14.45
C ILE A 450 14.45 3.83 13.63
N GLY A 451 13.33 4.12 14.31
CA GLY A 451 12.09 4.57 13.71
C GLY A 451 12.12 6.07 13.45
N THR A 452 12.81 6.51 12.39
CA THR A 452 13.13 7.92 12.14
C THR A 452 11.88 8.81 12.05
N ASN A 453 10.77 8.29 11.50
CA ASN A 453 9.53 9.06 11.37
C ASN A 453 8.93 9.41 12.74
N ASP A 454 8.72 8.39 13.58
CA ASP A 454 8.14 8.60 14.91
C ASP A 454 9.13 9.32 15.83
N LEU A 455 10.43 9.01 15.75
CA LEU A 455 11.47 9.74 16.48
C LEU A 455 11.42 11.23 16.16
N THR A 456 11.27 11.60 14.90
CA THR A 456 11.13 12.99 14.47
C THR A 456 9.85 13.62 15.03
N GLN A 457 8.71 12.94 14.87
CA GLN A 457 7.41 13.39 15.36
C GLN A 457 7.44 13.68 16.86
N TYR A 458 7.90 12.73 17.65
CA TYR A 458 7.94 12.87 19.12
C TYR A 458 9.03 13.85 19.62
N THR A 459 10.17 13.91 18.95
CA THR A 459 11.25 14.82 19.34
C THR A 459 10.92 16.27 19.01
N MET A 460 10.27 16.50 17.87
CA MET A 460 9.85 17.83 17.43
C MET A 460 8.48 18.24 18.00
N ALA A 461 7.74 17.32 18.60
CA ALA A 461 6.34 17.51 19.03
C ALA A 461 5.45 18.00 17.87
N VAL A 462 5.60 17.41 16.69
CA VAL A 462 4.89 17.81 15.46
C VAL A 462 4.16 16.60 14.91
N ASP A 463 2.86 16.73 14.70
CA ASP A 463 2.06 15.74 14.00
C ASP A 463 2.36 15.82 12.49
N ARG A 464 2.96 14.76 11.93
CA ARG A 464 3.32 14.65 10.52
C ARG A 464 2.10 14.57 9.58
N GLY A 465 0.95 14.13 10.11
CA GLY A 465 -0.32 14.08 9.38
C GLY A 465 -1.02 15.43 9.27
N ASN A 466 -0.66 16.41 10.12
CA ASN A 466 -1.26 17.73 10.10
C ASN A 466 -0.55 18.65 9.09
N SER A 467 -1.19 18.90 7.95
CA SER A 467 -0.65 19.73 6.85
C SER A 467 -0.24 21.14 7.27
N LYS A 468 -0.84 21.70 8.33
CA LYS A 468 -0.54 23.05 8.82
C LYS A 468 0.81 23.15 9.52
N VAL A 469 1.33 22.06 10.06
CA VAL A 469 2.60 22.01 10.81
C VAL A 469 3.62 21.06 10.18
N ALA A 470 3.25 20.31 9.14
CA ALA A 470 4.12 19.35 8.46
C ALA A 470 5.42 19.97 7.92
N TYR A 471 5.45 21.29 7.67
CA TYR A 471 6.66 22.01 7.26
C TYR A 471 7.78 21.99 8.32
N LEU A 472 7.46 21.72 9.59
CA LEU A 472 8.42 21.56 10.69
C LEU A 472 8.99 20.14 10.77
N PHE A 473 8.35 19.17 10.08
CA PHE A 473 8.75 17.78 10.09
C PHE A 473 9.89 17.56 9.06
N SER A 474 11.07 17.18 9.54
CA SER A 474 12.17 16.79 8.68
C SER A 474 13.09 15.80 9.42
N VAL A 475 13.30 14.65 8.83
CA VAL A 475 14.22 13.62 9.32
C VAL A 475 15.70 14.04 9.23
N TYR A 476 15.99 15.10 8.51
CA TYR A 476 17.36 15.62 8.33
C TYR A 476 17.78 16.67 9.37
N LEU A 477 16.95 16.94 10.38
CA LEU A 477 17.28 17.88 11.44
C LEU A 477 18.42 17.34 12.31
N SER A 478 19.38 18.19 12.64
CA SER A 478 20.53 17.83 13.47
C SER A 478 20.12 17.25 14.83
N LEU A 479 19.01 17.72 15.41
CA LEU A 479 18.46 17.22 16.67
C LEU A 479 18.10 15.72 16.58
N ILE A 480 17.56 15.25 15.45
CA ILE A 480 17.24 13.85 15.24
C ILE A 480 18.52 13.02 15.21
N HIS A 481 19.53 13.46 14.44
CA HIS A 481 20.82 12.76 14.36
C HIS A 481 21.58 12.75 15.68
N ILE A 482 21.42 13.75 16.53
CA ILE A 482 22.00 13.76 17.88
C ILE A 482 21.28 12.75 18.78
N SER A 483 19.98 12.58 18.60
CA SER A 483 19.15 11.66 19.38
C SER A 483 19.33 10.19 18.97
N GLU A 484 19.92 9.90 17.80
CA GLU A 484 20.19 8.54 17.35
C GLU A 484 21.23 7.85 18.26
N PRO A 485 20.93 6.66 18.82
CA PRO A 485 21.80 5.98 19.79
C PRO A 485 23.18 5.60 19.24
N THR A 486 23.28 5.37 17.93
CA THR A 486 24.51 4.94 17.25
C THR A 486 25.67 5.93 17.32
N ARG A 487 25.41 7.22 17.66
CA ARG A 487 26.45 8.24 17.81
C ARG A 487 27.04 8.33 19.22
N ARG A 488 26.44 7.69 20.22
CA ARG A 488 26.83 7.81 21.63
C ARG A 488 27.75 6.68 22.13
N THR A 489 27.88 5.62 21.39
CA THR A 489 28.82 4.53 21.69
C THR A 489 29.85 4.45 20.58
N PRO A 490 31.05 5.02 20.74
CA PRO A 490 32.19 4.53 19.98
C PRO A 490 32.41 3.10 20.46
N ILE A 491 32.17 2.17 19.58
CA ILE A 491 32.59 0.78 19.74
C ILE A 491 34.12 0.74 19.68
#